data_55f3700bf65daa6b5fb74858609b7bce
#
_entry.id   55f3700bf65daa6b5fb74858609b7bce
#
_cell.length_a   1.000
_cell.length_b   1.000
_cell.length_c   1.000
_cell.angle_alpha   90.00
_cell.angle_beta   90.00
_cell.angle_gamma   90.00
#
_symmetry.space_group_name_H-M   'P 1'
#
loop_
_entity.id
_entity.type
_entity.pdbx_description
1 polymer ?
#
loop_
_entity_poly.entity_id
_entity_poly.type
_entity_poly.pdbx_seq_one_letter_code
_entity_poly.pdbx_strand_id
1 'polypeptide(L)'
;NRNGVVKMDKEKLKAYGVDYENAVKRFAGNEALYEKFLKKLTEDDHLAIGEQAMKEERYEDVLEAVHALKGVAGTLGMTELFQAASEVVASIRKNEISHLQEQMAKVHTEFEKACEAVS
;
A
#
# COMPACT_ATOMS: atom_id res chain seq x y z
N ASN A 1 -1.78 16.95 22.10
CA ASN A 1 -1.83 15.52 22.24
C ASN A 1 -1.54 15.09 23.68
N ARG A 2 -2.58 14.84 24.43
CA ARG A 2 -2.45 14.37 25.81
C ARG A 2 -1.94 12.94 25.80
N ASN A 3 -1.18 12.58 26.81
CA ASN A 3 -0.66 11.21 27.01
C ASN A 3 0.35 10.77 25.96
N GLY A 4 0.92 11.69 25.20
CA GLY A 4 1.92 11.35 24.20
C GLY A 4 1.41 10.53 23.01
N VAL A 5 0.10 10.38 22.86
CA VAL A 5 -0.49 9.62 21.76
C VAL A 5 -0.78 10.57 20.60
N VAL A 6 -0.17 10.29 19.45
CA VAL A 6 -0.40 11.06 18.23
C VAL A 6 -1.65 10.53 17.55
N LYS A 7 -2.66 11.39 17.44
CA LYS A 7 -3.90 11.03 16.78
C LYS A 7 -3.73 11.18 15.28
N MET A 8 -4.26 10.23 14.52
CA MET A 8 -4.25 10.30 13.06
C MET A 8 -5.01 11.52 12.56
N ASP A 9 -4.45 12.15 11.53
CA ASP A 9 -5.08 13.28 10.87
C ASP A 9 -5.96 12.76 9.73
N LYS A 10 -7.25 12.63 9.99
CA LYS A 10 -8.21 12.12 9.00
C LYS A 10 -8.27 12.96 7.74
N GLU A 11 -8.13 14.28 7.88
CA GLU A 11 -8.17 15.16 6.72
C GLU A 11 -6.95 14.94 5.82
N LYS A 12 -5.79 14.74 6.44
CA LYS A 12 -4.57 14.43 5.71
C LYS A 12 -4.71 13.10 4.97
N LEU A 13 -5.25 12.08 5.65
CA LEU A 13 -5.50 10.78 5.02
C LEU A 13 -6.42 10.91 3.82
N LYS A 14 -7.51 11.63 3.96
CA LYS A 14 -8.45 11.86 2.85
C LYS A 14 -7.80 12.62 1.70
N ALA A 15 -6.95 13.60 2.00
CA ALA A 15 -6.25 14.37 0.98
C ALA A 15 -5.31 13.48 0.15
N TYR A 16 -4.79 12.40 0.73
CA TYR A 16 -3.97 11.44 0.02
C TYR A 16 -4.79 10.34 -0.66
N GLY A 17 -6.13 10.45 -0.62
CA GLY A 17 -7.02 9.50 -1.29
C GLY A 17 -7.33 8.25 -0.48
N VAL A 18 -7.09 8.29 0.83
CA VAL A 18 -7.41 7.15 1.70
C VAL A 18 -8.92 7.11 1.95
N ASP A 19 -9.53 5.96 1.70
CA ASP A 19 -10.96 5.75 1.93
C ASP A 19 -11.17 5.29 3.38
N TYR A 20 -11.07 6.26 4.28
CA TYR A 20 -11.10 6.02 5.72
C TYR A 20 -12.39 5.36 6.19
N GLU A 21 -13.52 5.90 5.79
CA GLU A 21 -14.82 5.44 6.26
C GLU A 21 -15.08 3.97 5.89
N ASN A 22 -14.82 3.60 4.65
CA ASN A 22 -15.02 2.21 4.22
C ASN A 22 -13.99 1.27 4.83
N ALA A 23 -12.76 1.73 5.00
CA ALA A 23 -11.72 0.90 5.61
C ALA A 23 -12.04 0.59 7.07
N VAL A 24 -12.52 1.57 7.83
CA VAL A 24 -12.89 1.36 9.23
C VAL A 24 -13.96 0.27 9.36
N LYS A 25 -14.87 0.18 8.40
CA LYS A 25 -15.91 -0.85 8.40
C LYS A 25 -15.34 -2.25 8.38
N ARG A 26 -14.19 -2.44 7.70
CA ARG A 26 -13.50 -3.75 7.67
C ARG A 26 -12.95 -4.12 9.05
N PHE A 27 -12.82 -3.15 9.93
CA PHE A 27 -12.37 -3.33 11.30
C PHE A 27 -13.55 -3.25 12.30
N ALA A 28 -14.75 -3.55 11.80
CA ALA A 28 -15.99 -3.53 12.61
C ALA A 28 -16.24 -2.18 13.28
N GLY A 29 -15.84 -1.10 12.63
CA GLY A 29 -16.00 0.26 13.15
C GLY A 29 -14.97 0.65 14.20
N ASN A 30 -13.97 -0.19 14.46
CA ASN A 30 -12.94 0.07 15.47
C ASN A 30 -11.84 0.95 14.89
N GLU A 31 -11.97 2.26 15.06
CA GLU A 31 -11.01 3.23 14.52
C GLU A 31 -9.61 3.05 15.13
N ALA A 32 -9.54 2.76 16.44
CA ALA A 32 -8.25 2.59 17.09
C ALA A 32 -7.46 1.42 16.49
N LEU A 33 -8.15 0.33 16.21
CA LEU A 33 -7.53 -0.84 15.59
C LEU A 33 -7.09 -0.52 14.17
N TYR A 34 -7.95 0.13 13.39
CA TYR A 34 -7.62 0.54 12.03
C TYR A 34 -6.37 1.44 12.02
N GLU A 35 -6.34 2.45 12.90
CA GLU A 35 -5.21 3.37 12.95
C GLU A 35 -3.92 2.69 13.40
N LYS A 36 -4.03 1.66 14.23
CA LYS A 36 -2.88 0.84 14.61
C LYS A 36 -2.27 0.17 13.38
N PHE A 37 -3.12 -0.39 12.51
CA PHE A 37 -2.64 -1.03 11.28
C PHE A 37 -2.13 -0.01 10.26
N LEU A 38 -2.75 1.18 10.19
CA LEU A 38 -2.22 2.24 9.34
C LEU A 38 -0.78 2.59 9.69
N LYS A 39 -0.50 2.74 10.97
CA LYS A 39 0.85 3.09 11.43
C LYS A 39 1.88 2.03 11.07
N LYS A 40 1.47 0.77 10.96
CA LYS A 40 2.37 -0.32 10.59
C LYS A 40 2.74 -0.32 9.11
N LEU A 41 2.06 0.46 8.29
CA LEU A 41 2.37 0.51 6.86
C LEU A 41 3.83 0.89 6.61
N THR A 42 4.37 1.80 7.41
CA THR A 42 5.76 2.25 7.25
C THR A 42 6.77 1.14 7.52
N GLU A 43 6.35 0.07 8.18
CA GLU A 43 7.21 -1.08 8.49
C GLU A 43 7.02 -2.23 7.49
N ASP A 44 6.11 -2.06 6.52
CA ASP A 44 5.84 -3.09 5.52
C ASP A 44 7.01 -3.17 4.53
N ASP A 45 7.53 -4.37 4.33
CA ASP A 45 8.71 -4.58 3.50
C ASP A 45 8.40 -5.22 2.14
N HIS A 46 7.12 -5.42 1.82
CA HIS A 46 6.74 -6.08 0.56
C HIS A 46 7.26 -5.35 -0.68
N LEU A 47 7.19 -4.00 -0.67
CA LEU A 47 7.71 -3.24 -1.81
C LEU A 47 9.22 -3.45 -1.98
N ALA A 48 9.96 -3.37 -0.89
CA ALA A 48 11.41 -3.55 -0.94
C ALA A 48 11.78 -4.94 -1.46
N ILE A 49 11.05 -5.97 -1.00
CA ILE A 49 11.25 -7.35 -1.48
C ILE A 49 10.94 -7.43 -2.96
N GLY A 50 9.83 -6.84 -3.40
CA GLY A 50 9.44 -6.82 -4.81
C GLY A 50 10.45 -6.09 -5.69
N GLU A 51 10.99 -4.97 -5.21
CA GLU A 51 11.98 -4.21 -5.95
C GLU A 51 13.29 -4.96 -6.11
N GLN A 52 13.70 -5.66 -5.07
CA GLN A 52 14.91 -6.49 -5.15
C GLN A 52 14.70 -7.64 -6.14
N ALA A 53 13.54 -8.28 -6.08
CA ALA A 53 13.20 -9.34 -7.03
C ALA A 53 13.16 -8.82 -8.46
N MET A 54 12.69 -7.59 -8.65
CA MET A 54 12.65 -6.94 -9.97
C MET A 54 14.05 -6.78 -10.55
N LYS A 55 15.00 -6.33 -9.72
CA LYS A 55 16.40 -6.18 -10.15
C LYS A 55 17.03 -7.50 -10.58
N GLU A 56 16.60 -8.59 -9.97
CA GLU A 56 17.10 -9.93 -10.24
C GLU A 56 16.26 -10.68 -11.27
N GLU A 57 15.27 -10.00 -11.84
CA GLU A 57 14.36 -10.55 -12.85
C GLU A 57 13.63 -11.82 -12.37
N ARG A 58 13.35 -11.88 -11.06
CA ARG A 58 12.58 -12.96 -10.45
C ARG A 58 11.11 -12.56 -10.39
N TYR A 59 10.44 -12.64 -11.55
CA TYR A 59 9.09 -12.09 -11.70
C TYR A 59 8.03 -12.79 -10.87
N GLU A 60 8.18 -14.08 -10.59
CA GLU A 60 7.26 -14.77 -9.69
C GLU A 60 7.33 -14.20 -8.28
N ASP A 61 8.53 -13.82 -7.84
CA ASP A 61 8.71 -13.21 -6.52
C ASP A 61 8.21 -11.77 -6.49
N VAL A 62 8.33 -11.04 -7.62
CA VAL A 62 7.72 -9.72 -7.74
C VAL A 62 6.20 -9.85 -7.58
N LEU A 63 5.61 -10.82 -8.29
CA LEU A 63 4.17 -11.05 -8.22
C LEU A 63 3.72 -11.33 -6.78
N GLU A 64 4.42 -12.22 -6.09
CA GLU A 64 4.07 -12.58 -4.72
C GLU A 64 4.13 -11.38 -3.78
N ALA A 65 5.22 -10.60 -3.86
CA ALA A 65 5.41 -9.43 -2.99
C ALA A 65 4.37 -8.34 -3.27
N VAL A 66 4.15 -8.02 -4.55
CA VAL A 66 3.21 -6.96 -4.91
C VAL A 66 1.76 -7.38 -4.67
N HIS A 67 1.45 -8.67 -4.85
CA HIS A 67 0.14 -9.19 -4.52
C HIS A 67 -0.16 -9.01 -3.02
N ALA A 68 0.82 -9.28 -2.17
CA ALA A 68 0.69 -9.07 -0.73
C ALA A 68 0.48 -7.59 -0.40
N LEU A 69 1.24 -6.70 -1.04
CA LEU A 69 1.09 -5.26 -0.85
C LEU A 69 -0.29 -4.77 -1.30
N LYS A 70 -0.77 -5.32 -2.41
CA LYS A 70 -2.12 -5.03 -2.91
C LYS A 70 -3.17 -5.35 -1.84
N GLY A 71 -3.03 -6.50 -1.18
CA GLY A 71 -3.92 -6.90 -0.10
C GLY A 71 -3.90 -5.92 1.08
N VAL A 72 -2.70 -5.51 1.48
CA VAL A 72 -2.52 -4.52 2.56
C VAL A 72 -3.20 -3.20 2.17
N ALA A 73 -2.92 -2.72 0.96
CA ALA A 73 -3.48 -1.46 0.48
C ALA A 73 -5.01 -1.49 0.44
N GLY A 74 -5.58 -2.59 -0.05
CA GLY A 74 -7.04 -2.75 -0.10
C GLY A 74 -7.67 -2.75 1.28
N THR A 75 -7.07 -3.47 2.20
CA THR A 75 -7.56 -3.54 3.58
C THR A 75 -7.54 -2.17 4.26
N LEU A 76 -6.49 -1.39 4.01
CA LEU A 76 -6.31 -0.09 4.66
C LEU A 76 -6.97 1.08 3.92
N GLY A 77 -7.59 0.84 2.78
CA GLY A 77 -8.25 1.90 2.02
C GLY A 77 -7.29 2.79 1.23
N MET A 78 -6.09 2.30 0.96
CA MET A 78 -5.08 3.01 0.17
C MET A 78 -5.37 2.82 -1.31
N THR A 79 -6.37 3.55 -1.83
CA THR A 79 -6.94 3.32 -3.15
C THR A 79 -5.92 3.43 -4.29
N GLU A 80 -5.11 4.46 -4.28
CA GLU A 80 -4.13 4.68 -5.34
C GLU A 80 -3.03 3.61 -5.33
N LEU A 81 -2.57 3.24 -4.13
CA LEU A 81 -1.59 2.18 -4.00
C LEU A 81 -2.16 0.84 -4.45
N PHE A 82 -3.41 0.57 -4.09
CA PHE A 82 -4.11 -0.64 -4.50
C PHE A 82 -4.17 -0.74 -6.04
N GLN A 83 -4.52 0.36 -6.69
CA GLN A 83 -4.60 0.41 -8.16
C GLN A 83 -3.25 0.16 -8.80
N ALA A 84 -2.21 0.84 -8.31
CA ALA A 84 -0.87 0.68 -8.86
C ALA A 84 -0.36 -0.75 -8.71
N ALA A 85 -0.57 -1.34 -7.53
CA ALA A 85 -0.16 -2.72 -7.28
C ALA A 85 -0.97 -3.70 -8.15
N SER A 86 -2.26 -3.43 -8.34
CA SER A 86 -3.12 -4.27 -9.18
C SER A 86 -2.63 -4.32 -10.63
N GLU A 87 -2.13 -3.21 -11.15
CA GLU A 87 -1.60 -3.15 -12.52
C GLU A 87 -0.37 -4.05 -12.66
N VAL A 88 0.52 -4.02 -11.68
CA VAL A 88 1.71 -4.89 -11.69
C VAL A 88 1.30 -6.35 -11.68
N VAL A 89 0.40 -6.71 -10.78
CA VAL A 89 -0.10 -8.09 -10.67
C VAL A 89 -0.70 -8.55 -12.01
N ALA A 90 -1.55 -7.72 -12.60
CA ALA A 90 -2.21 -8.07 -13.87
C ALA A 90 -1.19 -8.25 -14.99
N SER A 91 -0.20 -7.37 -15.08
CA SER A 91 0.82 -7.45 -16.14
C SER A 91 1.64 -8.73 -16.04
N ILE A 92 2.07 -9.09 -14.83
CA ILE A 92 2.88 -10.31 -14.65
C ILE A 92 2.03 -11.55 -14.97
N ARG A 93 0.78 -11.58 -14.53
CA ARG A 93 -0.12 -12.71 -14.80
C ARG A 93 -0.39 -12.91 -16.28
N LYS A 94 -0.38 -11.81 -17.05
CA LYS A 94 -0.57 -11.88 -18.52
C LYS A 94 0.74 -12.05 -19.26
N ASN A 95 1.85 -12.12 -18.54
CA ASN A 95 3.20 -12.15 -19.12
C ASN A 95 3.49 -10.93 -20.01
N GLU A 96 2.97 -9.77 -19.61
CA GLU A 96 3.15 -8.50 -20.31
C GLU A 96 4.08 -7.61 -19.48
N ILE A 97 5.38 -7.84 -19.58
CA ILE A 97 6.34 -7.18 -18.69
C ILE A 97 7.06 -5.96 -19.29
N SER A 98 6.68 -5.56 -20.52
CA SER A 98 7.36 -4.43 -21.18
C SER A 98 7.25 -3.10 -20.45
N HIS A 99 6.18 -2.90 -19.66
CA HIS A 99 5.98 -1.66 -18.87
C HIS A 99 6.12 -1.89 -17.38
N LEU A 100 6.64 -3.04 -17.00
CA LEU A 100 6.68 -3.43 -15.59
C LEU A 100 7.53 -2.48 -14.75
N GLN A 101 8.64 -1.99 -15.30
CA GLN A 101 9.51 -1.08 -14.58
C GLN A 101 8.80 0.23 -14.23
N GLU A 102 8.06 0.79 -15.19
CA GLU A 102 7.27 2.00 -14.95
C GLU A 102 6.17 1.75 -13.94
N GLN A 103 5.52 0.58 -14.04
CA GLN A 103 4.45 0.22 -13.12
C GLN A 103 4.97 0.04 -11.69
N MET A 104 6.14 -0.55 -11.54
CA MET A 104 6.78 -0.68 -10.23
C MET A 104 7.18 0.68 -9.66
N ALA A 105 7.66 1.59 -10.51
CA ALA A 105 7.98 2.95 -10.08
C ALA A 105 6.74 3.66 -9.55
N LYS A 106 5.58 3.42 -10.17
CA LYS A 106 4.33 4.00 -9.69
C LYS A 106 3.92 3.42 -8.33
N VAL A 107 4.09 2.12 -8.14
CA VAL A 107 3.85 1.48 -6.84
C VAL A 107 4.71 2.14 -5.78
N HIS A 108 5.98 2.37 -6.09
CA HIS A 108 6.92 3.03 -5.18
C HIS A 108 6.42 4.43 -4.78
N THR A 109 6.03 5.23 -5.77
CA THR A 109 5.53 6.59 -5.54
C THR A 109 4.28 6.57 -4.66
N GLU A 110 3.33 5.68 -4.96
CA GLU A 110 2.09 5.61 -4.20
C GLU A 110 2.32 5.06 -2.80
N PHE A 111 3.26 4.14 -2.63
CA PHE A 111 3.61 3.64 -1.31
C PHE A 111 4.23 4.76 -0.45
N GLU A 112 5.13 5.56 -1.03
CA GLU A 112 5.71 6.69 -0.30
C GLU A 112 4.67 7.70 0.13
N LYS A 113 3.72 8.01 -0.75
CA LYS A 113 2.62 8.91 -0.43
C LYS A 113 1.76 8.35 0.70
N ALA A 114 1.47 7.05 0.65
CA ALA A 114 0.68 6.39 1.68
C ALA A 114 1.39 6.43 3.03
N CYS A 115 2.69 6.16 3.05
CA CYS A 115 3.48 6.25 4.28
C CYS A 115 3.50 7.67 4.85
N GLU A 116 3.60 8.66 3.99
CA GLU A 116 3.54 10.05 4.42
C GLU A 116 2.17 10.40 5.01
N ALA A 117 1.12 9.86 4.41
CA ALA A 117 -0.25 10.11 4.88
C ALA A 117 -0.48 9.58 6.30
N VAL A 118 0.19 8.49 6.66
CA VAL A 118 0.03 7.87 8.00
C VAL A 118 1.05 8.36 9.02
N SER A 119 1.95 9.24 8.61
CA SER A 119 3.01 9.77 9.49
C SER A 119 2.48 10.83 10.46
#